data_05416af9018618abaeb3bd2373ff4184
#
_entry.id   05416af9018618abaeb3bd2373ff4184
#
_cell.length_a   1.000
_cell.length_b   1.000
_cell.length_c   1.000
_cell.angle_alpha   90.00
_cell.angle_beta   90.00
_cell.angle_gamma   90.00
#
_symmetry.space_group_name_H-M   'P 1'
#
loop_
_entity.id
_entity.type
_entity.pdbx_description
1 polymer ?
#
loop_
_entity_poly.entity_id
_entity_poly.type
_entity_poly.pdbx_seq_one_letter_code
_entity_poly.pdbx_strand_id
1 'polypeptide(L)'
;MTFIPVATPVFHSLRSLRAAAACILLTAACSGPALPEATTDISTATTVADWSAFTLGPNDLVYVSVFGQPEYSPPAGGIRVSPSGTLSLPMLGSVQVAGKSADEVAGVVQAGLAKRLLEPSVSVAVLEQSSRRFYVFGEVKTPGPYVMDRPITALEALSSGGGLTASANGEQIVIVRAHGEDIEVIAFNAVTPGPDGLVRVMPDDYVFVSKSGVGVFSESVMPYLQGVGFSMTQIASVALAYDRLSNK
;
A
#
# COMPACT_ATOMS: atom_id res chain seq x y z
N MET A 1 38.01 70.18 -66.05
CA MET A 1 38.49 68.81 -66.37
C MET A 1 37.69 67.83 -65.56
N THR A 2 36.57 67.48 -66.05
CA THR A 2 36.18 66.30 -66.81
C THR A 2 36.70 64.99 -66.22
N PHE A 3 35.85 64.27 -65.60
CA PHE A 3 35.67 62.82 -65.89
C PHE A 3 34.43 62.30 -65.20
N ILE A 4 33.57 61.71 -65.98
CA ILE A 4 32.40 60.93 -65.64
C ILE A 4 32.84 59.46 -65.46
N PRO A 5 32.31 58.72 -64.55
CA PRO A 5 32.30 57.27 -64.68
C PRO A 5 30.95 56.60 -64.58
N VAL A 6 30.81 55.75 -65.31
CA VAL A 6 30.15 54.50 -65.68
C VAL A 6 29.54 53.70 -64.52
N ALA A 7 28.28 53.43 -64.72
CA ALA A 7 27.49 52.44 -63.90
C ALA A 7 27.92 51.01 -64.12
N THR A 8 27.91 50.24 -63.11
CA THR A 8 27.95 48.75 -63.18
C THR A 8 26.77 48.15 -62.46
N PRO A 9 26.22 47.03 -62.94
CA PRO A 9 24.88 46.59 -62.59
C PRO A 9 24.84 45.68 -61.34
N VAL A 10 23.74 45.79 -60.67
CA VAL A 10 23.26 44.94 -59.57
C VAL A 10 22.96 43.58 -60.11
N PHE A 11 23.79 42.60 -59.76
CA PHE A 11 23.47 41.14 -59.87
C PHE A 11 24.09 40.35 -58.72
N HIS A 12 23.54 40.48 -57.53
CA HIS A 12 23.80 39.56 -56.45
C HIS A 12 22.70 39.56 -55.36
N SER A 13 21.51 39.10 -55.71
CA SER A 13 20.49 38.94 -54.65
C SER A 13 19.59 37.72 -54.78
N LEU A 14 19.90 36.78 -55.65
CA LEU A 14 19.03 35.57 -55.78
C LEU A 14 19.61 34.28 -55.22
N ARG A 15 20.85 34.27 -54.70
CA ARG A 15 21.43 33.08 -54.08
C ARG A 15 21.26 32.97 -52.56
N SER A 16 21.00 34.07 -51.89
CA SER A 16 20.82 34.08 -50.41
C SER A 16 19.43 33.66 -49.96
N LEU A 17 18.40 33.76 -50.83
CA LEU A 17 17.02 33.39 -50.46
C LEU A 17 16.76 31.87 -50.48
N ARG A 18 17.59 31.09 -51.20
CA ARG A 18 17.45 29.63 -51.23
C ARG A 18 18.15 28.92 -50.09
N ALA A 19 19.12 29.53 -49.46
CA ALA A 19 19.80 28.97 -48.29
C ALA A 19 19.01 29.18 -46.99
N ALA A 20 18.25 30.27 -46.88
CA ALA A 20 17.41 30.53 -45.72
C ALA A 20 16.16 29.67 -45.67
N ALA A 21 15.61 29.27 -46.83
CA ALA A 21 14.45 28.37 -46.90
C ALA A 21 14.78 26.90 -46.57
N ALA A 22 16.04 26.48 -46.79
CA ALA A 22 16.49 25.10 -46.46
C ALA A 22 16.76 24.91 -44.96
N CYS A 23 17.12 25.95 -44.20
CA CYS A 23 17.32 25.84 -42.75
C CYS A 23 16.02 25.79 -41.94
N ILE A 24 14.91 26.34 -42.44
CA ILE A 24 13.63 26.39 -41.75
C ILE A 24 12.91 25.00 -41.81
N LEU A 25 13.22 24.18 -42.80
CA LEU A 25 12.61 22.83 -42.94
C LEU A 25 13.28 21.73 -42.12
N LEU A 26 14.46 21.98 -41.54
CA LEU A 26 15.15 20.98 -40.68
C LEU A 26 14.83 21.09 -39.18
N THR A 27 14.11 22.12 -38.74
CA THR A 27 13.77 22.26 -37.30
C THR A 27 12.42 21.66 -36.92
N ALA A 28 11.66 21.12 -37.88
CA ALA A 28 10.35 20.54 -37.64
C ALA A 28 10.36 18.99 -37.35
N ALA A 29 11.54 18.37 -37.31
CA ALA A 29 11.66 16.90 -37.22
C ALA A 29 12.09 16.41 -35.83
N CYS A 30 12.13 17.25 -34.79
CA CYS A 30 12.42 16.85 -33.42
C CYS A 30 11.25 17.05 -32.46
N SER A 31 10.00 16.95 -32.95
CA SER A 31 8.87 16.69 -32.07
C SER A 31 8.84 15.18 -31.82
N GLY A 32 9.66 14.72 -30.90
CA GLY A 32 9.45 13.41 -30.29
C GLY A 32 8.02 13.35 -29.72
N PRO A 33 7.40 12.18 -29.63
CA PRO A 33 6.10 12.06 -29.00
C PRO A 33 6.23 12.73 -27.62
N ALA A 34 5.42 13.76 -27.38
CA ALA A 34 5.31 14.37 -26.07
C ALA A 34 5.00 13.22 -25.10
N LEU A 35 5.89 12.99 -24.16
CA LEU A 35 5.58 12.12 -23.03
C LEU A 35 4.26 12.63 -22.48
N PRO A 36 3.27 11.74 -22.24
CA PRO A 36 2.05 12.18 -21.60
C PRO A 36 2.46 12.91 -20.31
N GLU A 37 2.11 14.19 -20.24
CA GLU A 37 2.22 14.91 -18.97
C GLU A 37 1.42 14.08 -17.98
N ALA A 38 2.13 13.44 -17.06
CA ALA A 38 1.51 12.84 -15.91
C ALA A 38 0.91 14.00 -15.11
N THR A 39 -0.29 14.40 -15.48
CA THR A 39 -1.15 15.22 -14.64
C THR A 39 -1.56 14.31 -13.48
N THR A 40 -0.59 14.05 -12.62
CA THR A 40 -0.88 13.43 -11.35
C THR A 40 -1.54 14.52 -10.54
N ASP A 41 -2.85 14.52 -10.50
CA ASP A 41 -3.59 15.18 -9.42
C ASP A 41 -3.19 14.48 -8.12
N ILE A 42 -2.03 14.86 -7.59
CA ILE A 42 -1.50 14.41 -6.30
C ILE A 42 -2.48 14.79 -5.15
N SER A 43 -3.40 15.71 -5.44
CA SER A 43 -4.43 16.15 -4.51
C SER A 43 -5.38 15.06 -4.02
N THR A 44 -5.59 13.99 -4.79
CA THR A 44 -6.50 12.90 -4.41
C THR A 44 -5.77 11.71 -3.77
N ALA A 45 -4.47 11.61 -3.94
CA ALA A 45 -3.67 10.51 -3.36
C ALA A 45 -3.25 10.76 -1.90
N THR A 46 -3.38 12.00 -1.40
CA THR A 46 -3.20 12.31 0.02
C THR A 46 -4.52 12.13 0.78
N THR A 47 -5.12 10.96 0.64
CA THR A 47 -6.01 10.51 1.71
C THR A 47 -5.09 10.24 2.87
N VAL A 48 -5.11 11.15 3.85
CA VAL A 48 -4.46 10.95 5.16
C VAL A 48 -4.71 9.50 5.55
N ALA A 49 -3.64 8.75 5.77
CA ALA A 49 -3.77 7.36 6.15
C ALA A 49 -4.68 7.32 7.36
N ASP A 50 -5.83 6.69 7.22
CA ASP A 50 -6.81 6.62 8.29
C ASP A 50 -6.26 5.68 9.37
N TRP A 51 -5.54 6.29 10.33
CA TRP A 51 -4.97 5.60 11.47
C TRP A 51 -6.06 5.18 12.47
N SER A 52 -7.31 5.64 12.31
CA SER A 52 -8.44 5.24 13.16
C SER A 52 -8.75 3.75 13.03
N ALA A 53 -8.41 3.16 11.88
CA ALA A 53 -8.47 1.71 11.67
C ALA A 53 -7.38 0.94 12.44
N PHE A 54 -6.40 1.61 13.05
CA PHE A 54 -5.32 0.97 13.80
C PHE A 54 -5.72 0.73 15.25
N THR A 55 -6.54 -0.28 15.46
CA THR A 55 -6.93 -0.78 16.78
C THR A 55 -5.93 -1.80 17.31
N LEU A 56 -5.80 -1.94 18.60
CA LEU A 56 -4.99 -2.96 19.24
C LEU A 56 -5.58 -4.36 19.05
N GLY A 57 -4.72 -5.33 18.91
CA GLY A 57 -5.10 -6.73 18.79
C GLY A 57 -4.31 -7.65 19.71
N PRO A 58 -4.65 -8.94 19.75
CA PRO A 58 -3.90 -9.93 20.50
C PRO A 58 -2.44 -9.97 20.10
N ASN A 59 -1.54 -10.14 21.08
CA ASN A 59 -0.09 -10.21 20.92
C ASN A 59 0.61 -8.88 20.61
N ASP A 60 -0.09 -7.75 20.49
CA ASP A 60 0.54 -6.43 20.43
C ASP A 60 1.27 -6.11 21.72
N LEU A 61 2.40 -5.43 21.64
CA LEU A 61 3.17 -4.98 22.78
C LEU A 61 2.86 -3.51 23.05
N VAL A 62 2.34 -3.23 24.23
CA VAL A 62 1.83 -1.92 24.62
C VAL A 62 2.52 -1.42 25.89
N TYR A 63 2.91 -0.17 25.90
CA TYR A 63 3.42 0.50 27.09
C TYR A 63 2.41 1.54 27.59
N VAL A 64 2.02 1.39 28.84
CA VAL A 64 1.08 2.30 29.52
C VAL A 64 1.86 3.11 30.53
N SER A 65 1.85 4.43 30.41
CA SER A 65 2.52 5.35 31.34
C SER A 65 1.49 6.14 32.13
N VAL A 66 1.64 6.15 33.44
CA VAL A 66 0.87 7.01 34.34
C VAL A 66 1.78 8.09 34.89
N PHE A 67 1.53 9.35 34.50
CA PHE A 67 2.40 10.46 34.86
C PHE A 67 2.47 10.64 36.39
N GLY A 68 3.71 10.78 36.90
CA GLY A 68 3.98 10.96 38.32
C GLY A 68 3.74 9.73 39.20
N GLN A 69 3.37 8.60 38.63
CA GLN A 69 2.98 7.39 39.36
C GLN A 69 3.60 6.13 38.70
N PRO A 70 4.93 5.94 38.83
CA PRO A 70 5.61 4.82 38.14
C PRO A 70 5.14 3.44 38.64
N GLU A 71 4.63 3.31 39.85
CA GLU A 71 4.11 2.09 40.43
C GLU A 71 2.84 1.57 39.73
N TYR A 72 2.13 2.42 39.01
CA TYR A 72 0.96 2.05 38.21
C TYR A 72 1.31 1.78 36.73
N SER A 73 2.55 2.08 36.35
CA SER A 73 3.05 1.81 35.02
C SER A 73 3.64 0.39 34.96
N PRO A 74 3.47 -0.35 33.85
CA PRO A 74 4.13 -1.63 33.67
C PRO A 74 5.65 -1.47 33.57
N PRO A 75 6.42 -2.57 33.66
CA PRO A 75 7.86 -2.55 33.38
C PRO A 75 8.18 -1.89 32.05
N ALA A 76 9.38 -1.30 31.92
CA ALA A 76 9.82 -0.55 30.75
C ALA A 76 9.74 -1.33 29.41
N GLY A 77 9.65 -2.67 29.45
CA GLY A 77 9.46 -3.51 28.27
C GLY A 77 8.02 -3.60 27.75
N GLY A 78 7.06 -2.92 28.40
CA GLY A 78 5.65 -3.01 28.02
C GLY A 78 4.95 -4.31 28.47
N ILE A 79 3.68 -4.42 28.11
CA ILE A 79 2.86 -5.63 28.34
C ILE A 79 2.26 -6.08 27.02
N ARG A 80 2.27 -7.38 26.77
CA ARG A 80 1.58 -7.97 25.61
C ARG A 80 0.08 -8.10 25.87
N VAL A 81 -0.69 -7.75 24.86
CA VAL A 81 -2.12 -8.03 24.83
C VAL A 81 -2.32 -9.54 24.82
N SER A 82 -3.12 -10.03 25.76
CA SER A 82 -3.42 -11.46 25.85
C SER A 82 -4.20 -11.96 24.62
N PRO A 83 -4.23 -13.29 24.39
CA PRO A 83 -5.08 -13.86 23.32
C PRO A 83 -6.57 -13.52 23.44
N SER A 84 -7.04 -13.23 24.66
CA SER A 84 -8.42 -12.76 24.90
C SER A 84 -8.63 -11.27 24.64
N GLY A 85 -7.59 -10.56 24.18
CA GLY A 85 -7.68 -9.14 23.89
C GLY A 85 -7.61 -8.21 25.11
N THR A 86 -7.07 -8.69 26.23
CA THR A 86 -6.98 -7.91 27.47
C THR A 86 -5.54 -7.54 27.82
N LEU A 87 -5.36 -6.39 28.50
CA LEU A 87 -4.13 -6.02 29.19
C LEU A 87 -4.29 -6.21 30.71
N SER A 88 -3.29 -6.80 31.34
CA SER A 88 -3.24 -6.91 32.82
C SER A 88 -2.44 -5.72 33.37
N LEU A 89 -3.13 -4.78 34.00
CA LEU A 89 -2.53 -3.57 34.55
C LEU A 89 -2.52 -3.59 36.07
N PRO A 90 -1.48 -3.06 36.73
CA PRO A 90 -1.46 -2.89 38.18
C PRO A 90 -2.71 -2.13 38.64
N MET A 91 -3.29 -2.52 39.76
CA MET A 91 -4.45 -1.91 40.40
C MET A 91 -5.79 -1.95 39.62
N LEU A 92 -5.78 -2.13 38.30
CA LEU A 92 -6.97 -2.25 37.47
C LEU A 92 -7.34 -3.69 37.13
N GLY A 93 -6.36 -4.61 37.18
CA GLY A 93 -6.55 -5.99 36.70
C GLY A 93 -6.63 -6.07 35.18
N SER A 94 -7.49 -6.93 34.67
CA SER A 94 -7.67 -7.15 33.22
C SER A 94 -8.56 -6.06 32.60
N VAL A 95 -8.04 -5.37 31.61
CA VAL A 95 -8.73 -4.33 30.84
C VAL A 95 -8.88 -4.78 29.39
N GLN A 96 -10.10 -4.75 28.84
CA GLN A 96 -10.37 -5.09 27.45
C GLN A 96 -9.84 -3.98 26.53
N VAL A 97 -8.89 -4.33 25.63
CA VAL A 97 -8.22 -3.38 24.74
C VAL A 97 -8.30 -3.77 23.28
N ALA A 98 -8.53 -5.02 22.95
CA ALA A 98 -8.69 -5.45 21.56
C ALA A 98 -9.84 -4.70 20.89
N GLY A 99 -9.60 -4.24 19.65
CA GLY A 99 -10.53 -3.44 18.87
C GLY A 99 -10.57 -1.95 19.24
N LYS A 100 -9.76 -1.50 20.21
CA LYS A 100 -9.65 -0.09 20.62
C LYS A 100 -8.36 0.55 20.11
N SER A 101 -8.40 1.85 19.82
CA SER A 101 -7.21 2.63 19.56
C SER A 101 -6.39 2.86 20.84
N ALA A 102 -5.13 3.28 20.73
CA ALA A 102 -4.29 3.60 21.86
C ALA A 102 -4.90 4.70 22.74
N ASP A 103 -5.52 5.72 22.12
CA ASP A 103 -6.18 6.83 22.81
C ASP A 103 -7.42 6.38 23.57
N GLU A 104 -8.23 5.50 22.98
CA GLU A 104 -9.39 4.92 23.64
C GLU A 104 -8.98 4.08 24.86
N VAL A 105 -7.89 3.32 24.73
CA VAL A 105 -7.33 2.54 25.85
C VAL A 105 -6.82 3.46 26.94
N ALA A 106 -6.12 4.57 26.60
CA ALA A 106 -5.69 5.56 27.56
C ALA A 106 -6.89 6.12 28.35
N GLY A 107 -7.98 6.47 27.67
CA GLY A 107 -9.22 6.93 28.30
C GLY A 107 -9.84 5.90 29.24
N VAL A 108 -9.90 4.63 28.85
CA VAL A 108 -10.44 3.54 29.67
C VAL A 108 -9.59 3.35 30.93
N VAL A 109 -8.25 3.34 30.79
CA VAL A 109 -7.33 3.20 31.91
C VAL A 109 -7.42 4.39 32.85
N GLN A 110 -7.45 5.60 32.29
CA GLN A 110 -7.60 6.85 33.06
C GLN A 110 -8.90 6.85 33.88
N ALA A 111 -10.02 6.51 33.28
CA ALA A 111 -11.32 6.41 33.97
C ALA A 111 -11.30 5.36 35.09
N GLY A 112 -10.60 4.23 34.87
CA GLY A 112 -10.43 3.20 35.88
C GLY A 112 -9.59 3.69 37.07
N LEU A 113 -8.48 4.39 36.81
CA LEU A 113 -7.58 4.93 37.86
C LEU A 113 -8.15 6.13 38.59
N ALA A 114 -9.03 6.94 37.98
CA ALA A 114 -9.68 8.08 38.60
C ALA A 114 -10.48 7.73 39.86
N LYS A 115 -10.83 6.46 40.05
CA LYS A 115 -11.48 5.96 41.29
C LYS A 115 -10.53 5.92 42.48
N ARG A 116 -9.22 5.99 42.24
CA ARG A 116 -8.17 5.81 43.26
C ARG A 116 -7.12 6.90 43.26
N LEU A 117 -6.94 7.58 42.13
CA LEU A 117 -5.99 8.67 41.94
C LEU A 117 -6.73 9.96 41.61
N LEU A 118 -6.23 11.07 42.11
CA LEU A 118 -6.73 12.38 41.76
C LEU A 118 -6.11 12.81 40.43
N GLU A 119 -6.96 13.06 39.41
CA GLU A 119 -6.56 13.54 38.08
C GLU A 119 -5.43 12.74 37.45
N PRO A 120 -5.56 11.40 37.28
CA PRO A 120 -4.51 10.61 36.64
C PRO A 120 -4.35 11.00 35.15
N SER A 121 -3.11 11.23 34.74
CA SER A 121 -2.76 11.43 33.33
C SER A 121 -2.12 10.16 32.77
N VAL A 122 -2.77 9.55 31.78
CA VAL A 122 -2.38 8.27 31.20
C VAL A 122 -2.00 8.44 29.73
N SER A 123 -0.88 7.85 29.34
CA SER A 123 -0.43 7.75 27.95
C SER A 123 -0.23 6.28 27.59
N VAL A 124 -0.63 5.91 26.39
CA VAL A 124 -0.48 4.55 25.84
C VAL A 124 0.32 4.62 24.56
N ALA A 125 1.44 3.89 24.53
CA ALA A 125 2.29 3.74 23.35
C ALA A 125 2.28 2.30 22.87
N VAL A 126 2.12 2.09 21.57
CA VAL A 126 2.26 0.78 20.95
C VAL A 126 3.74 0.58 20.58
N LEU A 127 4.39 -0.40 21.21
CA LEU A 127 5.80 -0.69 20.97
C LEU A 127 5.99 -1.67 19.81
N GLU A 128 5.12 -2.69 19.69
CA GLU A 128 5.12 -3.66 18.61
C GLU A 128 3.68 -3.96 18.19
N GLN A 129 3.40 -3.89 16.90
CA GLN A 129 2.14 -4.34 16.33
C GLN A 129 2.33 -5.72 15.69
N SER A 130 1.98 -6.76 16.41
CA SER A 130 2.09 -8.15 15.95
C SER A 130 0.75 -8.75 15.56
N SER A 131 -0.35 -8.09 15.92
CA SER A 131 -1.72 -8.55 15.65
C SER A 131 -2.13 -8.39 14.19
N ARG A 132 -1.47 -7.50 13.44
CA ARG A 132 -1.82 -7.19 12.07
C ARG A 132 -0.83 -7.81 11.13
N ARG A 133 -1.34 -8.67 10.27
CA ARG A 133 -0.54 -9.37 9.28
C ARG A 133 -1.29 -9.38 7.96
N PHE A 134 -0.54 -9.45 6.89
CA PHE A 134 -1.01 -9.83 5.57
C PHE A 134 -0.15 -10.98 5.07
N TYR A 135 -0.63 -11.65 4.07
CA TYR A 135 0.01 -12.86 3.57
C TYR A 135 0.32 -12.69 2.10
N VAL A 136 1.53 -13.05 1.69
CA VAL A 136 1.94 -13.03 0.27
C VAL A 136 2.27 -14.44 -0.16
N PHE A 137 1.64 -14.91 -1.23
CA PHE A 137 1.79 -16.26 -1.75
C PHE A 137 2.05 -16.28 -3.24
N GLY A 138 2.54 -17.42 -3.73
CA GLY A 138 2.79 -17.69 -5.14
C GLY A 138 4.16 -17.23 -5.60
N GLU A 139 4.25 -16.66 -6.79
CA GLU A 139 5.50 -16.35 -7.49
C GLU A 139 6.15 -15.04 -6.99
N VAL A 140 6.48 -15.02 -5.70
CA VAL A 140 7.32 -13.99 -5.05
C VAL A 140 8.58 -14.64 -4.49
N LYS A 141 9.62 -13.87 -4.25
CA LYS A 141 10.90 -14.42 -3.77
C LYS A 141 10.81 -15.04 -2.40
N THR A 142 10.06 -14.43 -1.49
CA THR A 142 9.87 -14.89 -0.11
C THR A 142 8.38 -14.88 0.22
N PRO A 143 7.65 -15.97 -0.08
CA PRO A 143 6.24 -16.10 0.30
C PRO A 143 6.13 -16.30 1.82
N GLY A 144 5.07 -15.73 2.43
CA GLY A 144 4.83 -15.89 3.86
C GLY A 144 3.98 -14.78 4.48
N PRO A 145 3.81 -14.80 5.81
CA PRO A 145 3.14 -13.76 6.58
C PRO A 145 4.07 -12.57 6.81
N TYR A 146 3.53 -11.37 6.67
CA TYR A 146 4.22 -10.11 6.93
C TYR A 146 3.47 -9.28 7.95
N VAL A 147 4.18 -8.62 8.85
CA VAL A 147 3.60 -7.69 9.82
C VAL A 147 3.30 -6.36 9.13
N MET A 148 2.14 -5.79 9.43
CA MET A 148 1.71 -4.49 8.95
C MET A 148 1.81 -3.46 10.08
N ASP A 149 2.83 -2.64 10.06
CA ASP A 149 3.09 -1.56 11.02
C ASP A 149 2.45 -0.21 10.61
N ARG A 150 2.09 -0.08 9.35
CA ARG A 150 1.46 1.08 8.73
C ARG A 150 0.54 0.66 7.59
N PRO A 151 -0.39 1.54 7.16
CA PRO A 151 -1.13 1.31 5.92
C PRO A 151 -0.17 1.16 4.74
N ILE A 152 -0.31 0.07 4.00
CA ILE A 152 0.52 -0.25 2.83
C ILE A 152 -0.34 -0.45 1.59
N THR A 153 0.29 -0.26 0.44
CA THR A 153 -0.30 -0.57 -0.87
C THR A 153 0.03 -1.99 -1.30
N ALA A 154 -0.70 -2.50 -2.29
CA ALA A 154 -0.44 -3.80 -2.89
C ALA A 154 0.99 -3.94 -3.44
N LEU A 155 1.54 -2.87 -4.02
CA LEU A 155 2.92 -2.86 -4.51
C LEU A 155 3.95 -2.93 -3.37
N GLU A 156 3.68 -2.26 -2.24
CA GLU A 156 4.53 -2.37 -1.05
C GLU A 156 4.45 -3.77 -0.44
N ALA A 157 3.27 -4.39 -0.44
CA ALA A 157 3.12 -5.78 0.01
C ALA A 157 3.95 -6.76 -0.82
N LEU A 158 3.96 -6.60 -2.16
CA LEU A 158 4.83 -7.39 -3.04
C LEU A 158 6.31 -7.14 -2.76
N SER A 159 6.68 -5.89 -2.49
CA SER A 159 8.05 -5.51 -2.15
C SER A 159 8.50 -6.17 -0.85
N SER A 160 7.60 -6.30 0.13
CA SER A 160 7.86 -7.03 1.37
C SER A 160 8.18 -8.51 1.10
N GLY A 161 7.52 -9.13 0.11
CA GLY A 161 7.82 -10.47 -0.40
C GLY A 161 9.09 -10.58 -1.25
N GLY A 162 9.92 -9.52 -1.29
CA GLY A 162 11.15 -9.48 -2.10
C GLY A 162 10.92 -9.25 -3.59
N GLY A 163 9.69 -8.91 -3.98
CA GLY A 163 9.28 -8.69 -5.36
C GLY A 163 8.94 -9.98 -6.11
N LEU A 164 8.54 -9.82 -7.36
CA LEU A 164 8.11 -10.91 -8.24
C LEU A 164 9.28 -11.78 -8.67
N THR A 165 9.02 -13.08 -8.89
CA THR A 165 9.97 -13.99 -9.56
C THR A 165 9.94 -13.77 -11.07
N ALA A 166 10.92 -14.34 -11.79
CA ALA A 166 10.96 -14.29 -13.26
C ALA A 166 9.79 -15.05 -13.93
N SER A 167 9.17 -15.98 -13.21
CA SER A 167 8.02 -16.76 -13.67
C SER A 167 6.66 -16.15 -13.27
N ALA A 168 6.67 -15.05 -12.54
CA ALA A 168 5.46 -14.41 -12.04
C ALA A 168 4.64 -13.76 -13.17
N ASN A 169 3.33 -13.85 -13.06
CA ASN A 169 2.40 -13.03 -13.83
C ASN A 169 2.14 -11.71 -13.07
N GLY A 170 2.93 -10.68 -13.40
CA GLY A 170 2.77 -9.36 -12.77
C GLY A 170 1.56 -8.58 -13.24
N GLU A 171 0.89 -9.00 -14.30
CA GLU A 171 -0.29 -8.32 -14.85
C GLU A 171 -1.58 -8.71 -14.11
N GLN A 172 -1.59 -9.88 -13.47
CA GLN A 172 -2.75 -10.41 -12.77
C GLN A 172 -2.38 -10.86 -11.36
N ILE A 173 -2.38 -9.93 -10.45
CA ILE A 173 -2.20 -10.17 -9.03
C ILE A 173 -3.55 -10.02 -8.34
N VAL A 174 -3.83 -10.90 -7.41
CA VAL A 174 -5.13 -10.97 -6.73
C VAL A 174 -4.96 -10.78 -5.24
N ILE A 175 -5.76 -9.91 -4.66
CA ILE A 175 -5.94 -9.80 -3.22
C ILE A 175 -7.28 -10.44 -2.87
N VAL A 176 -7.24 -11.37 -1.95
CA VAL A 176 -8.42 -12.00 -1.37
C VAL A 176 -8.60 -11.46 0.05
N ARG A 177 -9.71 -10.82 0.29
CA ARG A 177 -10.09 -10.23 1.57
C ARG A 177 -11.34 -10.89 2.10
N ALA A 178 -11.27 -11.40 3.32
CA ALA A 178 -12.41 -12.02 3.99
C ALA A 178 -13.09 -11.03 4.94
N HIS A 179 -14.41 -10.88 4.79
CA HIS A 179 -15.27 -10.11 5.70
C HIS A 179 -16.30 -11.06 6.32
N GLY A 180 -15.89 -11.83 7.35
CA GLY A 180 -16.73 -12.89 7.89
C GLY A 180 -16.98 -14.01 6.88
N GLU A 181 -18.23 -14.15 6.42
CA GLU A 181 -18.59 -15.15 5.39
C GLU A 181 -18.40 -14.61 3.95
N ASP A 182 -18.36 -13.31 3.77
CA ASP A 182 -18.17 -12.68 2.47
C ASP A 182 -16.70 -12.60 2.10
N ILE A 183 -16.43 -12.75 0.78
CA ILE A 183 -15.08 -12.62 0.22
C ILE A 183 -15.10 -11.57 -0.88
N GLU A 184 -14.22 -10.60 -0.74
CA GLU A 184 -13.90 -9.62 -1.76
C GLU A 184 -12.63 -10.07 -2.50
N VAL A 185 -12.68 -10.04 -3.84
CA VAL A 185 -11.55 -10.36 -4.71
C VAL A 185 -11.18 -9.12 -5.51
N ILE A 186 -9.98 -8.61 -5.29
CA ILE A 186 -9.46 -7.41 -5.93
C ILE A 186 -8.30 -7.81 -6.83
N ALA A 187 -8.43 -7.59 -8.14
CA ALA A 187 -7.32 -7.81 -9.07
C ALA A 187 -6.61 -6.48 -9.36
N PHE A 188 -5.29 -6.52 -9.47
CA PHE A 188 -4.51 -5.37 -9.88
C PHE A 188 -3.31 -5.77 -10.75
N ASN A 189 -2.80 -4.82 -11.53
CA ASN A 189 -1.64 -4.97 -12.39
C ASN A 189 -0.43 -4.27 -11.75
N ALA A 190 0.64 -5.03 -11.47
CA ALA A 190 1.86 -4.49 -10.89
C ALA A 190 2.88 -4.00 -11.95
N VAL A 191 2.72 -4.40 -13.21
CA VAL A 191 3.61 -4.02 -14.33
C VAL A 191 3.23 -2.64 -14.85
N THR A 192 1.93 -2.40 -15.02
CA THR A 192 1.37 -1.10 -15.41
C THR A 192 0.35 -0.67 -14.36
N PRO A 193 0.82 -0.17 -13.21
CA PRO A 193 -0.09 0.24 -12.15
C PRO A 193 -0.91 1.44 -12.64
N GLY A 194 -2.19 1.17 -12.89
CA GLY A 194 -3.20 2.19 -13.07
C GLY A 194 -3.60 2.80 -11.71
N PRO A 195 -4.72 3.53 -11.63
CA PRO A 195 -5.29 3.97 -10.37
C PRO A 195 -5.50 2.81 -9.38
N ASP A 196 -5.74 1.61 -9.91
CA ASP A 196 -5.90 0.36 -9.16
C ASP A 196 -4.60 -0.14 -8.49
N GLY A 197 -3.43 0.33 -8.95
CA GLY A 197 -2.13 0.01 -8.32
C GLY A 197 -1.95 0.62 -6.92
N LEU A 198 -2.84 1.54 -6.53
CA LEU A 198 -2.93 2.13 -5.20
C LEU A 198 -3.89 1.36 -4.28
N VAL A 199 -4.29 0.14 -4.64
CA VAL A 199 -5.11 -0.71 -3.77
C VAL A 199 -4.42 -0.86 -2.43
N ARG A 200 -5.14 -0.53 -1.36
CA ARG A 200 -4.65 -0.71 0.01
C ARG A 200 -4.82 -2.14 0.45
N VAL A 201 -3.76 -2.68 1.04
CA VAL A 201 -3.81 -3.95 1.74
C VAL A 201 -4.35 -3.71 3.14
N MET A 202 -5.27 -4.56 3.56
CA MET A 202 -5.84 -4.56 4.91
C MET A 202 -5.24 -5.70 5.74
N PRO A 203 -5.33 -5.65 7.07
CA PRO A 203 -5.00 -6.79 7.92
C PRO A 203 -5.79 -8.04 7.48
N ASP A 204 -5.13 -9.18 7.52
CA ASP A 204 -5.64 -10.49 7.10
C ASP A 204 -5.93 -10.65 5.60
N ASP A 205 -5.46 -9.70 4.76
CA ASP A 205 -5.49 -9.87 3.31
C ASP A 205 -4.50 -10.93 2.82
N TYR A 206 -4.90 -11.65 1.79
CA TYR A 206 -4.08 -12.64 1.09
C TYR A 206 -3.75 -12.13 -0.30
N VAL A 207 -2.47 -11.83 -0.54
CA VAL A 207 -1.96 -11.38 -1.86
C VAL A 207 -1.41 -12.59 -2.61
N PHE A 208 -2.03 -12.93 -3.72
CA PHE A 208 -1.63 -14.07 -4.55
C PHE A 208 -1.03 -13.62 -5.87
N VAL A 209 0.15 -14.15 -6.18
CA VAL A 209 0.85 -13.95 -7.44
C VAL A 209 0.85 -15.26 -8.21
N SER A 210 0.15 -15.31 -9.35
CA SER A 210 0.11 -16.47 -10.21
C SER A 210 1.38 -16.61 -11.05
N LYS A 211 1.62 -17.79 -11.57
CA LYS A 211 2.67 -18.06 -12.55
C LYS A 211 2.25 -17.59 -13.94
N SER A 212 3.19 -17.00 -14.69
CA SER A 212 2.97 -16.64 -16.09
C SER A 212 2.81 -17.89 -16.96
N GLY A 213 1.83 -17.86 -17.89
CA GLY A 213 1.60 -18.96 -18.85
C GLY A 213 0.78 -20.13 -18.31
N VAL A 214 0.39 -20.14 -17.04
CA VAL A 214 -0.55 -21.13 -16.50
C VAL A 214 -1.93 -20.46 -16.38
N GLY A 215 -2.80 -20.79 -17.30
CA GLY A 215 -4.08 -20.10 -17.52
C GLY A 215 -5.15 -20.33 -16.46
N VAL A 216 -4.82 -20.87 -15.28
CA VAL A 216 -5.88 -21.18 -14.32
C VAL A 216 -5.46 -20.79 -12.91
N PHE A 217 -6.09 -19.71 -12.42
CA PHE A 217 -6.10 -19.32 -11.02
C PHE A 217 -6.37 -20.51 -10.09
N SER A 218 -7.25 -21.43 -10.49
CA SER A 218 -7.60 -22.63 -9.73
C SER A 218 -6.39 -23.52 -9.43
N GLU A 219 -5.45 -23.71 -10.37
CA GLU A 219 -4.28 -24.56 -10.15
C GLU A 219 -3.22 -23.91 -9.27
N SER A 220 -3.07 -22.58 -9.38
CA SER A 220 -2.02 -21.84 -8.67
C SER A 220 -2.45 -21.40 -7.26
N VAL A 221 -3.73 -21.07 -7.04
CA VAL A 221 -4.23 -20.45 -5.80
C VAL A 221 -5.02 -21.41 -4.93
N MET A 222 -5.73 -22.38 -5.52
CA MET A 222 -6.54 -23.37 -4.80
C MET A 222 -5.79 -24.08 -3.63
N PRO A 223 -4.56 -24.58 -3.83
CA PRO A 223 -3.85 -25.28 -2.76
C PRO A 223 -3.61 -24.40 -1.53
N TYR A 224 -3.36 -23.09 -1.76
CA TYR A 224 -3.13 -22.15 -0.67
C TYR A 224 -4.42 -21.79 0.06
N LEU A 225 -5.52 -21.58 -0.65
CA LEU A 225 -6.82 -21.28 -0.03
C LEU A 225 -7.32 -22.45 0.82
N GLN A 226 -7.13 -23.68 0.38
CA GLN A 226 -7.44 -24.87 1.19
C GLN A 226 -6.58 -24.97 2.45
N GLY A 227 -5.29 -24.64 2.33
CA GLY A 227 -4.34 -24.66 3.45
C GLY A 227 -4.64 -23.61 4.53
N VAL A 228 -5.28 -22.50 4.16
CA VAL A 228 -5.62 -21.39 5.07
C VAL A 228 -6.99 -21.60 5.75
N GLY A 229 -7.77 -22.61 5.34
CA GLY A 229 -9.03 -22.97 6.01
C GLY A 229 -10.27 -22.30 5.38
N PHE A 230 -10.19 -21.78 4.16
CA PHE A 230 -11.37 -21.33 3.43
C PHE A 230 -12.31 -22.50 3.12
N SER A 231 -13.61 -22.28 3.29
CA SER A 231 -14.61 -23.27 2.91
C SER A 231 -14.67 -23.47 1.40
N MET A 232 -15.13 -24.64 0.93
CA MET A 232 -15.28 -24.92 -0.50
C MET A 232 -16.20 -23.92 -1.20
N THR A 233 -17.21 -23.40 -0.52
CA THR A 233 -18.12 -22.38 -1.05
C THR A 233 -17.39 -21.06 -1.27
N GLN A 234 -16.55 -20.66 -0.32
CA GLN A 234 -15.73 -19.45 -0.41
C GLN A 234 -14.69 -19.56 -1.54
N ILE A 235 -14.05 -20.73 -1.66
CA ILE A 235 -13.09 -21.00 -2.74
C ILE A 235 -13.78 -20.91 -4.12
N ALA A 236 -14.97 -21.48 -4.24
CA ALA A 236 -15.76 -21.39 -5.48
C ALA A 236 -16.12 -19.94 -5.84
N SER A 237 -16.47 -19.11 -4.87
CA SER A 237 -16.77 -17.69 -5.10
C SER A 237 -15.54 -16.90 -5.57
N VAL A 238 -14.37 -17.18 -5.00
CA VAL A 238 -13.08 -16.58 -5.42
C VAL A 238 -12.75 -16.98 -6.85
N ALA A 239 -12.91 -18.26 -7.22
CA ALA A 239 -12.65 -18.74 -8.57
C ALA A 239 -13.58 -18.10 -9.62
N LEU A 240 -14.86 -17.96 -9.30
CA LEU A 240 -15.84 -17.28 -10.18
C LEU A 240 -15.56 -15.78 -10.31
N ALA A 241 -15.15 -15.12 -9.23
CA ALA A 241 -14.79 -13.70 -9.26
C ALA A 241 -13.54 -13.47 -10.13
N TYR A 242 -12.53 -14.34 -9.99
CA TYR A 242 -11.32 -14.27 -10.80
C TYR A 242 -11.60 -14.48 -12.29
N ASP A 243 -12.41 -15.49 -12.66
CA ASP A 243 -12.77 -15.77 -14.05
C ASP A 243 -13.47 -14.56 -14.71
N ARG A 244 -14.33 -13.86 -13.98
CA ARG A 244 -14.96 -12.62 -14.44
C ARG A 244 -13.98 -11.47 -14.66
N LEU A 245 -12.92 -11.40 -13.86
CA LEU A 245 -11.90 -10.35 -13.96
C LEU A 245 -10.90 -10.63 -15.08
N SER A 246 -10.57 -11.90 -15.34
CA SER A 246 -9.63 -12.32 -16.39
C SER A 246 -10.21 -12.25 -17.80
N ASN A 247 -11.55 -12.24 -17.95
CA ASN A 247 -12.26 -12.18 -19.22
C ASN A 247 -12.69 -10.76 -19.64
N LYS A 248 -12.18 -9.70 -18.97
CA LYS A 248 -12.37 -8.30 -19.35
C LYS A 248 -11.11 -7.76 -20.00
#